data_44a0f76594766deda98342d9ac9dcc7c
#
_entry.id   44a0f76594766deda98342d9ac9dcc7c
#
_cell.length_a   1.000
_cell.length_b   1.000
_cell.length_c   1.000
_cell.angle_alpha   90.00
_cell.angle_beta   90.00
_cell.angle_gamma   90.00
#
_symmetry.space_group_name_H-M   'P 1'
#
loop_
_entity.id
_entity.type
_entity.pdbx_description
1 polymer ?
#
loop_
_entity_poly.entity_id
_entity_poly.type
_entity_poly.pdbx_seq_one_letter_code
_entity_poly.pdbx_strand_id
1 'polypeptide(L)'
;MQVIKPVGKISFFRRLLAIQLVLALSCSGVAPAFAAPPTFVPAGDVSVQGDSAALQNIGRAMQSPDARPTNAPNRNTPQIQPTLVLPDMGDPGGDALSRIDERKYGEMIMRQIRPDVDYSNDWPIYDYLNQMERRLLQAAKKLQLGGANEQGSGAYNFEVFAVKDSTINAFALPGGFIGFHTGLIVSAESDSEVASVMGHETGHVLQRHLARQMDKQTTNTMIAIAGMVLGALAMSRNPSAGAGLMQGGQAAAISNYLSYSRDAEREADRIGFQILEASGYDVNGAPGFFQRLQKITGIMDKGVPGYVRTHPLTTDRIAEMQDRVRMVPARNVPTAVEFYFIKARARMEQAGSSSGLYDLRNTFESLSKQAPIGKQMEGTYGLALVAQRQGKIDQAETYLQQARNLAQSASAPGSPIQRQSLSLDITASELALAKGKSQEALQIAQATLVAYPQSYAAGVAMINADLKLGKTNEAINWLKARTRAQPNEVIWWSLLSNAYDQAKNVPLRHYALGEKYALEGAWPSAIEQLKIARSSGGADYYQGSSIDARLREMQRQYQEELKDQNKNKPG
;
A
#
# COMPACT_ATOMS: atom_id res chain seq x y z
N MET A 1 35.92 10.30 -35.69
CA MET A 1 34.52 10.12 -35.34
C MET A 1 34.46 9.31 -34.05
N GLN A 2 34.43 9.97 -32.90
CA GLN A 2 34.40 9.32 -31.58
C GLN A 2 32.97 9.17 -31.13
N VAL A 3 32.56 7.95 -30.83
CA VAL A 3 31.24 7.61 -30.33
C VAL A 3 31.22 7.85 -28.81
N ILE A 4 30.40 8.81 -28.37
CA ILE A 4 30.14 9.08 -26.95
C ILE A 4 29.17 8.03 -26.41
N LYS A 5 29.63 7.21 -25.46
CA LYS A 5 28.76 6.28 -24.70
C LYS A 5 27.95 7.04 -23.65
N PRO A 6 26.66 6.70 -23.44
CA PRO A 6 25.87 7.32 -22.39
C PRO A 6 26.33 6.87 -21.00
N VAL A 7 26.42 7.84 -20.08
CA VAL A 7 26.78 7.64 -18.66
C VAL A 7 25.66 6.89 -17.95
N GLY A 8 25.93 5.70 -17.44
CA GLY A 8 25.00 4.88 -16.69
C GLY A 8 24.60 5.51 -15.34
N LYS A 9 23.33 5.39 -15.01
CA LYS A 9 22.76 5.83 -13.73
C LYS A 9 23.44 5.10 -12.56
N ILE A 10 23.93 5.87 -11.59
CA ILE A 10 24.60 5.38 -10.38
C ILE A 10 23.60 4.64 -9.50
N SER A 11 23.85 3.36 -9.18
CA SER A 11 22.99 2.51 -8.38
C SER A 11 22.96 2.91 -6.89
N PHE A 12 21.88 2.60 -6.20
CA PHE A 12 21.62 2.82 -4.77
C PHE A 12 22.80 2.37 -3.86
N PHE A 13 23.50 1.30 -4.20
CA PHE A 13 24.68 0.81 -3.45
C PHE A 13 25.84 1.80 -3.43
N ARG A 14 26.04 2.58 -4.50
CA ARG A 14 27.03 3.67 -4.49
C ARG A 14 26.60 4.84 -3.60
N ARG A 15 25.30 5.03 -3.39
CA ARG A 15 24.79 6.05 -2.45
C ARG A 15 24.97 5.64 -0.99
N LEU A 16 24.83 4.35 -0.65
CA LEU A 16 25.10 3.86 0.72
C LEU A 16 26.59 3.96 1.07
N LEU A 17 27.47 3.62 0.12
CA LEU A 17 28.94 3.80 0.28
C LEU A 17 29.35 5.28 0.28
N ALA A 18 28.67 6.13 -0.50
CA ALA A 18 28.91 7.58 -0.53
C ALA A 18 28.48 8.28 0.77
N ILE A 19 27.45 7.80 1.44
CA ILE A 19 27.01 8.34 2.75
C ILE A 19 28.05 8.04 3.83
N GLN A 20 28.75 6.90 3.77
CA GLN A 20 29.85 6.62 4.70
C GLN A 20 31.14 7.39 4.35
N LEU A 21 31.36 7.78 3.09
CA LEU A 21 32.54 8.51 2.66
C LEU A 21 32.37 10.03 2.74
N VAL A 22 31.15 10.57 2.66
CA VAL A 22 30.83 12.02 2.74
C VAL A 22 30.93 12.55 4.18
N LEU A 23 30.92 11.70 5.19
CA LEU A 23 31.22 12.08 6.58
C LEU A 23 32.72 12.37 6.84
N ALA A 24 33.60 12.14 5.84
CA ALA A 24 35.03 12.35 5.98
C ALA A 24 35.57 13.57 5.19
N LEU A 25 34.80 14.22 4.33
CA LEU A 25 35.29 15.29 3.44
C LEU A 25 34.19 16.36 3.17
N SER A 26 33.89 17.20 4.14
CA SER A 26 33.10 18.41 3.90
C SER A 26 33.69 19.65 4.54
N CYS A 27 34.60 20.29 3.82
CA CYS A 27 34.89 21.71 3.93
C CYS A 27 35.18 22.25 2.54
N SER A 28 34.17 22.72 1.82
CA SER A 28 34.22 23.82 0.86
C SER A 28 32.82 24.00 0.23
N GLY A 29 32.30 25.22 0.37
CA GLY A 29 30.94 25.53 -0.03
C GLY A 29 30.82 25.86 -1.52
N VAL A 30 29.72 25.44 -2.10
CA VAL A 30 29.00 26.11 -3.20
C VAL A 30 27.53 25.77 -3.03
N ALA A 31 26.67 26.78 -2.86
CA ALA A 31 25.23 26.61 -2.77
C ALA A 31 24.60 26.61 -4.17
N PRO A 32 23.73 25.68 -4.53
CA PRO A 32 22.90 25.80 -5.71
C PRO A 32 21.66 26.67 -5.41
N ALA A 33 21.34 27.56 -6.34
CA ALA A 33 20.14 28.39 -6.32
C ALA A 33 18.88 27.52 -6.53
N PHE A 34 17.95 27.60 -5.59
CA PHE A 34 16.64 26.94 -5.67
C PHE A 34 15.54 27.99 -5.93
N ALA A 35 14.64 27.67 -6.86
CA ALA A 35 13.43 28.44 -7.10
C ALA A 35 12.45 28.27 -5.92
N ALA A 36 11.79 29.37 -5.55
CA ALA A 36 10.99 29.48 -4.33
C ALA A 36 9.56 28.95 -4.52
N PRO A 37 8.94 28.56 -3.48
CA PRO A 37 7.64 27.96 -3.27
C PRO A 37 6.59 28.83 -2.60
N PRO A 38 5.34 28.44 -2.58
CA PRO A 38 4.13 29.14 -2.17
C PRO A 38 3.49 28.88 -0.79
N THR A 39 2.55 29.56 -0.35
CA THR A 39 2.10 30.18 0.87
C THR A 39 0.67 29.91 1.40
N PHE A 40 0.39 30.22 2.61
CA PHE A 40 -0.77 29.92 3.46
C PHE A 40 -1.61 31.11 3.98
N VAL A 41 -2.93 30.90 4.25
CA VAL A 41 -3.84 31.85 4.91
C VAL A 41 -4.61 31.16 6.06
N PRO A 42 -4.76 31.76 7.24
CA PRO A 42 -5.50 31.16 8.37
C PRO A 42 -7.02 31.26 8.20
N ALA A 43 -7.73 30.21 8.67
CA ALA A 43 -9.18 30.15 8.68
C ALA A 43 -9.75 30.97 9.84
N GLY A 44 -10.77 31.78 9.57
CA GLY A 44 -11.62 32.39 10.58
C GLY A 44 -12.53 31.38 11.25
N ASP A 45 -12.89 31.64 12.51
CA ASP A 45 -13.78 30.82 13.33
C ASP A 45 -15.15 30.65 12.67
N VAL A 46 -15.53 29.39 12.39
CA VAL A 46 -16.91 29.03 12.06
C VAL A 46 -17.52 28.38 13.31
N SER A 47 -18.38 29.13 14.01
CA SER A 47 -19.22 28.59 15.05
C SER A 47 -20.25 27.63 14.44
N VAL A 48 -20.15 26.34 14.73
CA VAL A 48 -21.18 25.35 14.41
C VAL A 48 -22.25 25.41 15.47
N GLN A 49 -23.40 26.00 15.12
CA GLN A 49 -24.65 25.78 15.86
C GLN A 49 -25.15 24.38 15.54
N GLY A 50 -25.11 23.50 16.53
CA GLY A 50 -25.61 22.14 16.43
C GLY A 50 -27.13 22.10 16.52
N ASP A 51 -27.78 21.50 15.54
CA ASP A 51 -29.20 21.15 15.54
C ASP A 51 -29.47 20.06 16.58
N SER A 52 -30.21 20.44 17.62
CA SER A 52 -30.61 19.58 18.77
C SER A 52 -31.73 18.59 18.47
N ALA A 53 -32.16 18.44 17.22
CA ALA A 53 -33.28 17.58 16.84
C ALA A 53 -32.93 16.09 16.66
N ALA A 54 -31.65 15.75 16.53
CA ALA A 54 -31.23 14.35 16.27
C ALA A 54 -31.07 13.48 17.53
N LEU A 55 -31.03 14.08 18.71
CA LEU A 55 -30.82 13.35 19.98
C LEU A 55 -32.10 12.96 20.72
N GLN A 56 -33.28 13.43 20.27
CA GLN A 56 -34.54 13.10 20.93
C GLN A 56 -35.23 11.82 20.44
N ASN A 57 -34.77 11.19 19.36
CA ASN A 57 -35.39 9.98 18.81
C ASN A 57 -34.82 8.65 19.32
N ILE A 58 -33.76 8.66 20.11
CA ILE A 58 -33.14 7.43 20.66
C ILE A 58 -33.79 7.00 22.00
N GLY A 59 -34.53 7.88 22.65
CA GLY A 59 -35.14 7.65 23.98
C GLY A 59 -36.50 6.96 24.00
N ARG A 60 -37.12 6.66 22.84
CA ARG A 60 -38.50 6.14 22.78
C ARG A 60 -38.68 4.67 22.40
N ALA A 61 -37.59 3.93 22.19
CA ALA A 61 -37.66 2.52 21.76
C ALA A 61 -37.49 1.48 22.88
N MET A 62 -37.44 1.91 24.14
CA MET A 62 -37.28 0.99 25.28
C MET A 62 -38.35 1.17 26.34
N GLN A 63 -39.62 0.97 26.00
CA GLN A 63 -40.67 0.70 26.99
C GLN A 63 -41.90 0.10 26.30
N SER A 64 -42.10 -1.20 26.38
CA SER A 64 -43.38 -1.88 26.51
C SER A 64 -43.18 -3.35 26.92
N PRO A 65 -43.86 -3.82 27.95
CA PRO A 65 -43.76 -5.19 28.45
C PRO A 65 -44.89 -6.10 27.90
N ASP A 66 -44.66 -7.39 28.09
CA ASP A 66 -45.60 -8.51 27.99
C ASP A 66 -45.97 -9.11 26.63
N ALA A 67 -45.32 -10.25 26.33
CA ALA A 67 -45.97 -11.39 25.69
C ALA A 67 -45.29 -12.69 26.09
N ARG A 68 -46.06 -13.61 26.69
CA ARG A 68 -45.66 -14.94 27.16
C ARG A 68 -45.33 -15.89 25.98
N PRO A 69 -44.51 -16.93 26.17
CA PRO A 69 -44.14 -17.86 25.14
C PRO A 69 -45.17 -18.97 24.94
N THR A 70 -45.52 -19.30 23.70
CA THR A 70 -46.18 -20.55 23.32
C THR A 70 -45.17 -21.51 22.73
N ASN A 71 -45.02 -22.67 23.37
CA ASN A 71 -44.22 -23.80 22.95
C ASN A 71 -44.87 -24.52 21.76
N ALA A 72 -44.08 -24.80 20.69
CA ALA A 72 -44.15 -26.05 19.94
C ALA A 72 -42.86 -26.21 19.12
N PRO A 73 -42.22 -27.40 19.10
CA PRO A 73 -40.95 -27.59 18.42
C PRO A 73 -41.17 -27.97 16.95
N ASN A 74 -40.64 -27.19 16.02
CA ASN A 74 -40.55 -27.58 14.64
C ASN A 74 -39.14 -28.15 14.39
N ARG A 75 -39.07 -29.48 14.27
CA ARG A 75 -37.87 -30.25 13.86
C ARG A 75 -37.74 -30.13 12.36
N ASN A 76 -36.78 -29.37 11.88
CA ASN A 76 -35.99 -29.58 10.64
C ASN A 76 -35.23 -28.28 10.29
N THR A 77 -34.22 -27.98 11.11
CA THR A 77 -33.13 -27.09 10.70
C THR A 77 -31.86 -27.96 10.78
N PRO A 78 -31.01 -28.01 9.74
CA PRO A 78 -29.70 -28.63 9.86
C PRO A 78 -28.91 -27.86 10.92
N GLN A 79 -28.57 -28.51 12.02
CA GLN A 79 -27.60 -27.99 12.98
C GLN A 79 -26.26 -27.86 12.27
N ILE A 80 -25.87 -26.66 11.97
CA ILE A 80 -24.46 -26.33 11.69
C ILE A 80 -23.72 -26.67 12.98
N GLN A 81 -22.96 -27.76 12.94
CA GLN A 81 -22.05 -28.10 14.05
C GLN A 81 -21.11 -26.88 14.23
N PRO A 82 -20.94 -26.41 15.46
CA PRO A 82 -19.96 -25.37 15.70
C PRO A 82 -18.60 -25.91 15.29
N THR A 83 -17.99 -25.30 14.29
CA THR A 83 -16.57 -25.52 13.99
C THR A 83 -15.82 -25.39 15.30
N LEU A 84 -15.07 -26.41 15.64
CA LEU A 84 -14.25 -26.48 16.85
C LEU A 84 -13.28 -25.27 16.81
N VAL A 85 -13.67 -24.19 17.45
CA VAL A 85 -12.77 -23.07 17.74
C VAL A 85 -11.83 -23.64 18.79
N LEU A 86 -10.65 -24.09 18.35
CA LEU A 86 -9.59 -24.44 19.28
C LEU A 86 -9.31 -23.19 20.11
N PRO A 87 -9.26 -23.30 21.45
CA PRO A 87 -8.91 -22.17 22.29
C PRO A 87 -7.59 -21.58 21.80
N ASP A 88 -7.52 -20.25 21.73
CA ASP A 88 -6.25 -19.55 21.63
C ASP A 88 -5.37 -20.06 22.79
N MET A 89 -4.30 -20.75 22.48
CA MET A 89 -3.39 -21.35 23.48
C MET A 89 -2.59 -20.29 24.22
N GLY A 90 -3.10 -19.05 24.32
CA GLY A 90 -2.47 -17.94 25.03
C GLY A 90 -1.15 -17.53 24.41
N ASP A 91 -0.83 -16.25 24.48
CA ASP A 91 0.49 -15.75 24.06
C ASP A 91 1.58 -16.62 24.72
N PRO A 92 2.33 -17.46 24.00
CA PRO A 92 3.33 -18.33 24.63
C PRO A 92 4.46 -17.47 25.18
N GLY A 93 4.27 -17.08 26.42
CA GLY A 93 5.27 -16.57 27.37
C GLY A 93 6.25 -15.53 26.88
N GLY A 94 6.21 -14.38 27.49
CA GLY A 94 7.32 -13.48 27.90
C GLY A 94 8.50 -13.12 26.99
N ASP A 95 8.73 -13.82 25.90
CA ASP A 95 9.93 -13.68 25.06
C ASP A 95 9.68 -13.13 23.66
N ALA A 96 8.44 -13.15 23.18
CA ALA A 96 8.10 -12.59 21.88
C ALA A 96 8.11 -11.04 21.89
N LEU A 97 8.50 -10.46 20.77
CA LEU A 97 8.49 -9.01 20.54
C LEU A 97 7.10 -8.42 20.81
N SER A 98 6.99 -7.29 21.51
CA SER A 98 5.69 -6.65 21.70
C SER A 98 5.13 -6.11 20.38
N ARG A 99 3.80 -5.97 20.22
CA ARG A 99 3.19 -5.39 19.02
C ARG A 99 3.58 -3.93 18.79
N ILE A 100 3.86 -3.20 19.87
CA ILE A 100 4.37 -1.83 19.79
C ILE A 100 5.76 -1.84 19.17
N ASP A 101 6.61 -2.78 19.57
CA ASP A 101 7.95 -2.93 19.00
C ASP A 101 7.88 -3.44 17.56
N GLU A 102 6.99 -4.41 17.25
CA GLU A 102 6.74 -4.83 15.88
C GLU A 102 6.38 -3.62 14.98
N ARG A 103 5.48 -2.75 15.44
CA ARG A 103 5.11 -1.54 14.69
C ARG A 103 6.29 -0.58 14.55
N LYS A 104 7.05 -0.34 15.61
CA LYS A 104 8.26 0.49 15.60
C LYS A 104 9.27 -0.01 14.56
N TYR A 105 9.53 -1.31 14.53
CA TYR A 105 10.45 -1.91 13.56
C TYR A 105 9.90 -1.87 12.14
N GLY A 106 8.62 -2.16 11.95
CA GLY A 106 7.97 -2.03 10.66
C GLY A 106 8.07 -0.61 10.09
N GLU A 107 7.80 0.42 10.90
CA GLU A 107 7.97 1.82 10.48
C GLU A 107 9.44 2.15 10.15
N MET A 108 10.40 1.60 10.88
CA MET A 108 11.81 1.78 10.58
C MET A 108 12.18 1.18 9.21
N ILE A 109 11.64 0.02 8.87
CA ILE A 109 11.81 -0.62 7.56
C ILE A 109 11.11 0.22 6.48
N MET A 110 9.87 0.64 6.72
CA MET A 110 9.09 1.44 5.76
C MET A 110 9.72 2.80 5.46
N ARG A 111 10.42 3.42 6.42
CA ARG A 111 11.21 4.65 6.18
C ARG A 111 12.31 4.45 5.13
N GLN A 112 12.80 3.24 4.93
CA GLN A 112 13.79 2.93 3.90
C GLN A 112 13.13 2.52 2.58
N ILE A 113 11.95 1.89 2.63
CA ILE A 113 11.20 1.42 1.45
C ILE A 113 10.48 2.58 0.74
N ARG A 114 9.79 3.45 1.48
CA ARG A 114 8.98 4.53 0.89
C ARG A 114 9.75 5.48 -0.04
N PRO A 115 11.03 5.86 0.21
CA PRO A 115 11.81 6.68 -0.72
C PRO A 115 12.45 5.89 -1.87
N ASP A 116 12.32 4.56 -1.91
CA ASP A 116 12.85 3.75 -3.00
C ASP A 116 12.07 4.00 -4.30
N VAL A 117 12.79 3.98 -5.42
CA VAL A 117 12.21 4.25 -6.75
C VAL A 117 11.21 3.17 -7.18
N ASP A 118 11.26 1.97 -6.56
CA ASP A 118 10.34 0.87 -6.85
C ASP A 118 9.15 0.86 -5.90
N TYR A 119 9.09 1.73 -4.91
CA TYR A 119 7.84 1.97 -4.20
C TYR A 119 6.82 2.55 -5.19
N SER A 120 5.67 1.90 -5.33
CA SER A 120 4.64 2.38 -6.24
C SER A 120 3.88 3.56 -5.64
N ASN A 121 3.78 4.64 -6.41
CA ASN A 121 2.93 5.79 -6.12
C ASN A 121 1.65 5.79 -6.99
N ASP A 122 1.27 4.65 -7.54
CA ASP A 122 -0.01 4.48 -8.22
C ASP A 122 -1.12 4.31 -7.18
N TRP A 123 -1.80 5.42 -6.87
CA TRP A 123 -2.81 5.46 -5.80
C TRP A 123 -4.02 4.58 -6.07
N PRO A 124 -4.51 4.39 -7.30
CA PRO A 124 -5.51 3.37 -7.61
C PRO A 124 -5.09 1.94 -7.22
N ILE A 125 -3.83 1.54 -7.45
CA ILE A 125 -3.32 0.24 -6.98
C ILE A 125 -3.31 0.19 -5.45
N TYR A 126 -2.81 1.25 -4.80
CA TYR A 126 -2.79 1.35 -3.34
C TYR A 126 -4.20 1.22 -2.75
N ASP A 127 -5.17 1.96 -3.28
CA ASP A 127 -6.56 1.93 -2.80
C ASP A 127 -7.19 0.55 -2.99
N TYR A 128 -6.95 -0.09 -4.15
CA TYR A 128 -7.46 -1.43 -4.45
C TYR A 128 -6.94 -2.46 -3.44
N LEU A 129 -5.63 -2.49 -3.20
CA LEU A 129 -5.00 -3.43 -2.27
C LEU A 129 -5.49 -3.19 -0.83
N ASN A 130 -5.54 -1.93 -0.39
CA ASN A 130 -6.00 -1.61 0.96
C ASN A 130 -7.52 -1.79 1.14
N GLN A 131 -8.32 -1.65 0.10
CA GLN A 131 -9.75 -1.99 0.14
C GLN A 131 -9.95 -3.51 0.28
N MET A 132 -9.16 -4.31 -0.45
CA MET A 132 -9.14 -5.77 -0.34
C MET A 132 -8.77 -6.19 1.07
N GLU A 133 -7.67 -5.65 1.62
CA GLU A 133 -7.21 -5.96 2.98
C GLU A 133 -8.26 -5.59 4.03
N ARG A 134 -8.87 -4.43 3.95
CA ARG A 134 -9.97 -4.04 4.88
C ARG A 134 -11.12 -5.03 4.85
N ARG A 135 -11.50 -5.55 3.67
CA ARG A 135 -12.55 -6.57 3.53
C ARG A 135 -12.16 -7.89 4.18
N LEU A 136 -10.90 -8.32 4.00
CA LEU A 136 -10.34 -9.52 4.65
C LEU A 136 -10.27 -9.37 6.16
N LEU A 137 -9.81 -8.22 6.67
CA LEU A 137 -9.76 -7.93 8.11
C LEU A 137 -11.14 -7.87 8.77
N GLN A 138 -12.14 -7.36 8.06
CA GLN A 138 -13.53 -7.41 8.56
C GLN A 138 -14.01 -8.85 8.73
N ALA A 139 -13.64 -9.75 7.81
CA ALA A 139 -13.93 -11.17 7.92
C ALA A 139 -13.15 -11.81 9.08
N ALA A 140 -11.86 -11.52 9.22
CA ALA A 140 -11.03 -12.00 10.32
C ALA A 140 -11.60 -11.59 11.69
N LYS A 141 -12.06 -10.34 11.82
CA LYS A 141 -12.73 -9.83 13.04
C LYS A 141 -14.03 -10.58 13.35
N LYS A 142 -14.86 -10.85 12.36
CA LYS A 142 -16.11 -11.61 12.53
C LYS A 142 -15.84 -13.03 12.98
N LEU A 143 -14.75 -13.64 12.51
CA LEU A 143 -14.32 -14.97 12.89
C LEU A 143 -13.51 -15.04 14.18
N GLN A 144 -13.24 -13.88 14.81
CA GLN A 144 -12.42 -13.73 16.03
C GLN A 144 -11.01 -14.35 15.88
N LEU A 145 -10.40 -14.23 14.70
CA LEU A 145 -9.11 -14.82 14.38
C LEU A 145 -7.96 -13.97 14.93
N GLY A 146 -7.11 -14.58 15.75
CA GLY A 146 -5.86 -14.01 16.25
C GLY A 146 -6.03 -12.60 16.82
N GLY A 147 -5.05 -11.71 16.58
CA GLY A 147 -5.08 -10.31 17.03
C GLY A 147 -6.05 -9.39 16.28
N ALA A 148 -6.94 -9.91 15.41
CA ALA A 148 -7.86 -9.09 14.61
C ALA A 148 -8.87 -8.31 15.47
N ASN A 149 -9.21 -8.81 16.66
CA ASN A 149 -10.19 -8.19 17.57
C ASN A 149 -9.58 -7.25 18.60
N GLU A 150 -8.26 -7.14 18.67
CA GLU A 150 -7.62 -6.26 19.64
C GLU A 150 -7.88 -4.78 19.33
N GLN A 151 -7.99 -3.99 20.38
CA GLN A 151 -8.24 -2.55 20.34
C GLN A 151 -7.11 -1.77 21.01
N GLY A 152 -7.02 -0.48 20.72
CA GLY A 152 -6.01 0.39 21.29
C GLY A 152 -4.62 0.14 20.72
N SER A 153 -3.58 0.24 21.57
CA SER A 153 -2.16 0.11 21.17
C SER A 153 -1.77 -1.30 20.72
N GLY A 154 -2.59 -2.32 21.03
CA GLY A 154 -2.39 -3.70 20.60
C GLY A 154 -2.98 -4.02 19.23
N ALA A 155 -3.78 -3.15 18.66
CA ALA A 155 -4.40 -3.38 17.35
C ALA A 155 -3.36 -3.24 16.21
N TYR A 156 -3.40 -4.18 15.25
CA TYR A 156 -2.64 -4.00 14.02
C TYR A 156 -3.29 -2.93 13.14
N ASN A 157 -2.47 -1.98 12.70
CA ASN A 157 -2.82 -1.04 11.63
C ASN A 157 -2.20 -1.55 10.33
N PHE A 158 -2.99 -2.29 9.56
CA PHE A 158 -2.52 -2.86 8.30
C PHE A 158 -2.35 -1.78 7.23
N GLU A 159 -1.24 -1.86 6.51
CA GLU A 159 -0.92 -1.04 5.33
C GLU A 159 -0.38 -1.95 4.24
N VAL A 160 -1.06 -1.98 3.09
CA VAL A 160 -0.60 -2.74 1.93
C VAL A 160 -0.05 -1.78 0.89
N PHE A 161 1.16 -2.05 0.43
CA PHE A 161 1.84 -1.24 -0.58
C PHE A 161 2.30 -2.08 -1.78
N ALA A 162 2.41 -1.46 -2.93
CA ALA A 162 2.90 -2.12 -4.13
C ALA A 162 4.37 -1.80 -4.40
N VAL A 163 5.08 -2.78 -4.97
CA VAL A 163 6.47 -2.68 -5.42
C VAL A 163 6.52 -2.86 -6.94
N LYS A 164 7.20 -1.97 -7.65
CA LYS A 164 7.38 -1.99 -9.11
C LYS A 164 8.37 -3.07 -9.55
N ASP A 165 8.01 -4.31 -9.31
CA ASP A 165 8.83 -5.46 -9.64
C ASP A 165 8.00 -6.47 -10.43
N SER A 166 8.56 -6.99 -11.53
CA SER A 166 7.91 -7.97 -12.39
C SER A 166 7.93 -9.40 -11.84
N THR A 167 8.66 -9.66 -10.77
CA THR A 167 8.68 -10.96 -10.12
C THR A 167 7.38 -11.22 -9.37
N ILE A 168 7.00 -12.50 -9.28
CA ILE A 168 5.82 -12.90 -8.50
C ILE A 168 6.26 -13.02 -7.04
N ASN A 169 5.84 -12.05 -6.23
CA ASN A 169 6.16 -12.03 -4.80
C ASN A 169 5.15 -11.19 -4.01
N ALA A 170 4.95 -11.57 -2.74
CA ALA A 170 4.34 -10.79 -1.69
C ALA A 170 5.06 -11.12 -0.38
N PHE A 171 5.01 -10.25 0.60
CA PHE A 171 5.68 -10.46 1.87
C PHE A 171 5.06 -9.62 2.98
N ALA A 172 4.99 -10.17 4.19
CA ALA A 172 4.62 -9.46 5.38
C ALA A 172 5.86 -8.90 6.12
N LEU A 173 5.74 -7.69 6.65
CA LEU A 173 6.72 -7.05 7.52
C LEU A 173 6.15 -6.90 8.92
N PRO A 174 7.00 -6.68 9.96
CA PRO A 174 6.52 -6.44 11.31
C PRO A 174 5.52 -5.28 11.37
N GLY A 175 4.56 -5.36 12.27
CA GLY A 175 3.62 -4.26 12.53
C GLY A 175 2.48 -4.10 11.51
N GLY A 176 2.23 -5.11 10.66
CA GLY A 176 1.08 -5.13 9.76
C GLY A 176 1.31 -4.51 8.39
N PHE A 177 2.55 -4.33 7.97
CA PHE A 177 2.87 -3.91 6.61
C PHE A 177 2.95 -5.13 5.68
N ILE A 178 2.32 -5.04 4.49
CA ILE A 178 2.34 -6.10 3.49
C ILE A 178 2.75 -5.51 2.14
N GLY A 179 3.82 -6.05 1.55
CA GLY A 179 4.32 -5.65 0.23
C GLY A 179 3.81 -6.59 -0.86
N PHE A 180 3.31 -6.02 -1.96
CA PHE A 180 2.89 -6.75 -3.16
C PHE A 180 3.71 -6.32 -4.37
N HIS A 181 4.39 -7.25 -5.02
CA HIS A 181 5.01 -6.98 -6.31
C HIS A 181 3.95 -6.84 -7.40
N THR A 182 4.12 -5.86 -8.29
CA THR A 182 3.23 -5.70 -9.44
C THR A 182 3.20 -6.95 -10.33
N GLY A 183 4.28 -7.74 -10.35
CA GLY A 183 4.36 -9.03 -11.05
C GLY A 183 3.34 -10.05 -10.55
N LEU A 184 3.04 -10.08 -9.26
CA LEU A 184 2.00 -10.94 -8.70
C LEU A 184 0.62 -10.53 -9.24
N ILE A 185 0.29 -9.24 -9.19
CA ILE A 185 -0.99 -8.71 -9.71
C ILE A 185 -1.14 -9.02 -11.20
N VAL A 186 -0.07 -8.83 -11.98
CA VAL A 186 -0.04 -9.12 -13.42
C VAL A 186 -0.20 -10.61 -13.70
N SER A 187 0.34 -11.50 -12.87
CA SER A 187 0.26 -12.95 -13.05
C SER A 187 -1.09 -13.54 -12.64
N ALA A 188 -1.79 -12.93 -11.67
CA ALA A 188 -3.09 -13.38 -11.21
C ALA A 188 -4.15 -13.32 -12.33
N GLU A 189 -5.14 -14.20 -12.31
CA GLU A 189 -6.25 -14.20 -13.29
C GLU A 189 -7.58 -13.73 -12.70
N SER A 190 -7.64 -13.60 -11.37
CA SER A 190 -8.80 -13.05 -10.69
C SER A 190 -8.38 -12.23 -9.46
N ASP A 191 -9.27 -11.36 -9.01
CA ASP A 191 -9.13 -10.68 -7.72
C ASP A 191 -9.11 -11.65 -6.55
N SER A 192 -9.79 -12.80 -6.67
CA SER A 192 -9.79 -13.84 -5.64
C SER A 192 -8.44 -14.55 -5.52
N GLU A 193 -7.66 -14.66 -6.61
CA GLU A 193 -6.26 -15.11 -6.54
C GLU A 193 -5.39 -14.13 -5.75
N VAL A 194 -5.52 -12.82 -6.02
CA VAL A 194 -4.79 -11.78 -5.26
C VAL A 194 -5.22 -11.78 -3.79
N ALA A 195 -6.53 -11.87 -3.54
CA ALA A 195 -7.10 -11.93 -2.20
C ALA A 195 -6.65 -13.17 -1.41
N SER A 196 -6.44 -14.31 -2.10
CA SER A 196 -5.93 -15.53 -1.44
C SER A 196 -4.51 -15.36 -0.92
N VAL A 197 -3.64 -14.71 -1.70
CA VAL A 197 -2.28 -14.38 -1.26
C VAL A 197 -2.31 -13.36 -0.12
N MET A 198 -3.13 -12.30 -0.26
CA MET A 198 -3.28 -11.30 0.80
C MET A 198 -3.79 -11.93 2.10
N GLY A 199 -4.78 -12.82 2.02
CA GLY A 199 -5.28 -13.56 3.18
C GLY A 199 -4.21 -14.44 3.85
N HIS A 200 -3.32 -15.05 3.05
CA HIS A 200 -2.17 -15.81 3.55
C HIS A 200 -1.17 -14.91 4.29
N GLU A 201 -0.77 -13.77 3.70
CA GLU A 201 0.11 -12.79 4.36
C GLU A 201 -0.51 -12.21 5.62
N THR A 202 -1.82 -11.90 5.58
CA THR A 202 -2.59 -11.48 6.76
C THR A 202 -2.58 -12.56 7.84
N GLY A 203 -2.67 -13.83 7.46
CA GLY A 203 -2.52 -14.99 8.36
C GLY A 203 -1.17 -14.97 9.07
N HIS A 204 -0.06 -14.73 8.35
CA HIS A 204 1.26 -14.62 8.95
C HIS A 204 1.34 -13.48 9.98
N VAL A 205 0.76 -12.32 9.68
CA VAL A 205 0.73 -11.17 10.60
C VAL A 205 -0.12 -11.46 11.84
N LEU A 206 -1.35 -11.95 11.66
CA LEU A 206 -2.25 -12.24 12.77
C LEU A 206 -1.72 -13.31 13.71
N GLN A 207 -1.04 -14.33 13.17
CA GLN A 207 -0.38 -15.38 13.95
C GLN A 207 1.01 -15.00 14.44
N ARG A 208 1.47 -13.78 14.14
CA ARG A 208 2.76 -13.24 14.59
C ARG A 208 3.96 -14.13 14.22
N HIS A 209 3.91 -14.80 13.06
CA HIS A 209 4.92 -15.78 12.67
C HIS A 209 6.32 -15.18 12.67
N LEU A 210 6.48 -13.95 12.15
CA LEU A 210 7.76 -13.26 12.12
C LEU A 210 8.24 -12.93 13.55
N ALA A 211 7.35 -12.40 14.40
CA ALA A 211 7.70 -12.05 15.79
C ALA A 211 8.10 -13.28 16.62
N ARG A 212 7.47 -14.45 16.36
CA ARG A 212 7.83 -15.71 17.02
C ARG A 212 9.18 -16.28 16.56
N GLN A 213 9.62 -15.97 15.33
CA GLN A 213 10.95 -16.35 14.84
C GLN A 213 12.08 -15.50 15.39
N MET A 214 11.75 -14.36 15.98
CA MET A 214 12.72 -13.38 16.43
C MET A 214 13.01 -13.55 17.92
N ASP A 215 14.26 -13.85 18.25
CA ASP A 215 14.75 -13.88 19.62
C ASP A 215 15.07 -12.46 20.15
N LYS A 216 15.15 -12.28 21.46
CA LYS A 216 15.33 -10.99 22.17
C LYS A 216 16.62 -10.21 21.83
N GLN A 217 17.57 -10.78 21.12
CA GLN A 217 18.78 -10.08 20.65
C GLN A 217 18.58 -9.23 19.37
N THR A 218 17.48 -8.61 19.21
CA THR A 218 16.68 -8.45 18.00
C THR A 218 16.99 -7.20 17.18
N THR A 219 17.63 -6.15 17.70
CA THR A 219 17.84 -4.90 16.93
C THR A 219 18.78 -5.11 15.75
N ASN A 220 19.84 -5.89 15.91
CA ASN A 220 20.77 -6.23 14.82
C ASN A 220 20.09 -7.09 13.75
N THR A 221 19.23 -7.99 14.18
CA THR A 221 18.44 -8.85 13.31
C THR A 221 17.43 -8.05 12.49
N MET A 222 16.82 -7.00 13.07
CA MET A 222 15.88 -6.12 12.38
C MET A 222 16.55 -5.24 11.33
N ILE A 223 17.71 -4.69 11.62
CA ILE A 223 18.53 -3.95 10.64
C ILE A 223 18.95 -4.89 9.51
N ALA A 224 19.29 -6.14 9.84
CA ALA A 224 19.59 -7.15 8.83
C ALA A 224 18.37 -7.47 7.98
N ILE A 225 17.17 -7.65 8.56
CA ILE A 225 15.92 -7.89 7.78
C ILE A 225 15.60 -6.70 6.87
N ALA A 226 15.70 -5.47 7.36
CA ALA A 226 15.51 -4.28 6.54
C ALA A 226 16.50 -4.25 5.37
N GLY A 227 17.78 -4.50 5.64
CA GLY A 227 18.81 -4.62 4.63
C GLY A 227 18.57 -5.78 3.64
N MET A 228 17.94 -6.87 4.13
CA MET A 228 17.60 -8.04 3.34
C MET A 228 16.43 -7.77 2.38
N VAL A 229 15.35 -7.17 2.86
CA VAL A 229 14.20 -6.79 2.01
C VAL A 229 14.66 -5.81 0.94
N LEU A 230 15.43 -4.80 1.31
CA LEU A 230 15.99 -3.83 0.35
C LEU A 230 17.02 -4.48 -0.59
N GLY A 231 17.83 -5.42 -0.10
CA GLY A 231 18.76 -6.20 -0.91
C GLY A 231 18.03 -7.10 -1.91
N ALA A 232 16.94 -7.74 -1.50
CA ALA A 232 16.10 -8.55 -2.38
C ALA A 232 15.43 -7.69 -3.47
N LEU A 233 14.94 -6.50 -3.12
CA LEU A 233 14.42 -5.51 -4.06
C LEU A 233 15.51 -5.02 -5.04
N ALA A 234 16.75 -4.81 -4.58
CA ALA A 234 17.86 -4.40 -5.42
C ALA A 234 18.38 -5.52 -6.35
N MET A 235 18.29 -6.80 -5.91
CA MET A 235 18.74 -7.96 -6.70
C MET A 235 17.89 -8.21 -7.94
N SER A 236 16.62 -7.87 -7.91
CA SER A 236 15.73 -8.00 -9.07
C SER A 236 16.14 -7.10 -10.25
N ARG A 237 16.87 -6.01 -9.97
CA ARG A 237 17.31 -5.01 -10.96
C ARG A 237 18.70 -5.26 -11.55
N ASN A 238 19.59 -5.85 -10.78
CA ASN A 238 20.98 -6.03 -11.19
C ASN A 238 21.56 -7.36 -10.66
N PRO A 239 21.48 -8.44 -11.47
CA PRO A 239 22.04 -9.74 -11.10
C PRO A 239 23.53 -9.70 -10.72
N SER A 240 24.31 -8.75 -11.28
CA SER A 240 25.72 -8.61 -10.97
C SER A 240 25.99 -7.94 -9.61
N ALA A 241 25.07 -7.07 -9.14
CA ALA A 241 25.13 -6.55 -7.76
C ALA A 241 24.73 -7.65 -6.75
N GLY A 242 23.79 -8.53 -7.11
CA GLY A 242 23.42 -9.72 -6.35
C GLY A 242 24.55 -10.73 -6.21
N ALA A 243 25.34 -10.95 -7.27
CA ALA A 243 26.49 -11.87 -7.24
C ALA A 243 27.56 -11.45 -6.22
N GLY A 244 27.78 -10.15 -6.02
CA GLY A 244 28.70 -9.62 -5.00
C GLY A 244 28.24 -9.89 -3.56
N LEU A 245 26.94 -9.84 -3.32
CA LEU A 245 26.31 -10.18 -2.02
C LEU A 245 26.23 -11.70 -1.80
N MET A 246 26.06 -12.48 -2.87
CA MET A 246 26.01 -13.94 -2.81
C MET A 246 27.36 -14.60 -2.50
N GLN A 247 28.50 -13.97 -2.80
CA GLN A 247 29.83 -14.51 -2.47
C GLN A 247 30.10 -14.64 -0.96
N GLY A 248 29.30 -13.98 -0.11
CA GLY A 248 29.49 -13.98 1.34
C GLY A 248 28.64 -14.98 2.15
N GLY A 249 27.88 -15.91 1.52
CA GLY A 249 26.96 -16.79 2.26
C GLY A 249 25.73 -16.07 2.88
N GLN A 250 25.68 -14.76 2.76
CA GLN A 250 24.62 -13.93 3.35
C GLN A 250 23.27 -14.11 2.66
N ALA A 251 23.24 -14.33 1.35
CA ALA A 251 21.99 -14.49 0.62
C ALA A 251 21.24 -15.80 0.94
N ALA A 252 21.98 -16.87 1.23
CA ALA A 252 21.39 -18.13 1.71
C ALA A 252 20.85 -17.97 3.14
N ALA A 253 21.56 -17.27 4.01
CA ALA A 253 21.09 -16.92 5.35
C ALA A 253 19.84 -16.04 5.30
N ILE A 254 19.79 -15.10 4.36
CA ILE A 254 18.65 -14.23 4.07
C ILE A 254 17.42 -15.05 3.66
N SER A 255 17.58 -15.93 2.65
CA SER A 255 16.48 -16.76 2.16
C SER A 255 15.96 -17.70 3.26
N ASN A 256 16.85 -18.27 4.05
CA ASN A 256 16.48 -19.14 5.17
C ASN A 256 15.79 -18.36 6.30
N TYR A 257 16.18 -17.12 6.54
CA TYR A 257 15.56 -16.28 7.57
C TYR A 257 14.16 -15.78 7.19
N LEU A 258 13.94 -15.51 5.91
CA LEU A 258 12.63 -15.10 5.38
C LEU A 258 11.72 -16.29 5.07
N SER A 259 12.23 -17.54 5.07
CA SER A 259 11.39 -18.72 4.86
C SER A 259 10.73 -19.14 6.17
N TYR A 260 9.41 -19.21 6.14
CA TYR A 260 8.64 -19.69 7.28
C TYR A 260 8.74 -21.22 7.43
N SER A 261 8.56 -21.69 8.68
CA SER A 261 8.48 -23.13 8.92
C SER A 261 7.24 -23.73 8.22
N ARG A 262 7.29 -25.02 7.90
CA ARG A 262 6.16 -25.72 7.27
C ARG A 262 4.88 -25.62 8.09
N ASP A 263 5.00 -25.57 9.41
CA ASP A 263 3.85 -25.47 10.31
C ASP A 263 3.26 -24.04 10.27
N ALA A 264 4.12 -23.00 10.24
CA ALA A 264 3.68 -21.62 10.06
C ALA A 264 2.98 -21.42 8.70
N GLU A 265 3.49 -22.05 7.63
CA GLU A 265 2.85 -22.03 6.32
C GLU A 265 1.46 -22.67 6.33
N ARG A 266 1.32 -23.86 6.97
CA ARG A 266 0.02 -24.54 7.12
C ARG A 266 -0.96 -23.73 7.98
N GLU A 267 -0.46 -23.07 9.02
CA GLU A 267 -1.28 -22.19 9.86
C GLU A 267 -1.76 -20.97 9.07
N ALA A 268 -0.87 -20.30 8.31
CA ALA A 268 -1.21 -19.18 7.45
C ALA A 268 -2.20 -19.59 6.34
N ASP A 269 -2.01 -20.76 5.71
CA ASP A 269 -2.95 -21.32 4.73
C ASP A 269 -4.34 -21.54 5.34
N ARG A 270 -4.42 -22.10 6.55
CA ARG A 270 -5.68 -22.36 7.25
C ARG A 270 -6.41 -21.05 7.58
N ILE A 271 -5.72 -20.11 8.19
CA ILE A 271 -6.28 -18.82 8.59
C ILE A 271 -6.64 -17.99 7.35
N GLY A 272 -5.73 -17.90 6.37
CA GLY A 272 -5.97 -17.19 5.12
C GLY A 272 -7.16 -17.72 4.33
N PHE A 273 -7.35 -19.04 4.28
CA PHE A 273 -8.51 -19.67 3.66
C PHE A 273 -9.83 -19.30 4.37
N GLN A 274 -9.87 -19.34 5.70
CA GLN A 274 -11.05 -18.95 6.47
C GLN A 274 -11.41 -17.48 6.24
N ILE A 275 -10.41 -16.61 6.20
CA ILE A 275 -10.59 -15.17 5.91
C ILE A 275 -11.13 -14.99 4.49
N LEU A 276 -10.55 -15.68 3.50
CA LEU A 276 -10.95 -15.61 2.10
C LEU A 276 -12.42 -16.00 1.92
N GLU A 277 -12.83 -17.15 2.50
CA GLU A 277 -14.20 -17.66 2.47
C GLU A 277 -15.19 -16.66 3.10
N ALA A 278 -14.91 -16.22 4.33
CA ALA A 278 -15.78 -15.34 5.09
C ALA A 278 -15.86 -13.91 4.50
N SER A 279 -14.86 -13.51 3.74
CA SER A 279 -14.85 -12.23 3.02
C SER A 279 -15.65 -12.27 1.72
N GLY A 280 -16.11 -13.46 1.28
CA GLY A 280 -16.95 -13.64 0.10
C GLY A 280 -16.19 -13.57 -1.23
N TYR A 281 -14.87 -13.79 -1.24
CA TYR A 281 -14.10 -14.10 -2.44
C TYR A 281 -14.30 -15.56 -2.87
N ASP A 282 -13.93 -15.89 -4.11
CA ASP A 282 -13.94 -17.27 -4.57
C ASP A 282 -12.80 -18.06 -3.90
N VAL A 283 -13.15 -19.07 -3.12
CA VAL A 283 -12.16 -19.93 -2.44
C VAL A 283 -11.25 -20.69 -3.42
N ASN A 284 -11.70 -20.91 -4.68
CA ASN A 284 -10.88 -21.47 -5.74
C ASN A 284 -9.69 -20.58 -6.13
N GLY A 285 -9.68 -19.32 -5.75
CA GLY A 285 -8.53 -18.41 -5.94
C GLY A 285 -7.26 -18.97 -5.30
N ALA A 286 -7.33 -19.62 -4.13
CA ALA A 286 -6.16 -20.16 -3.45
C ALA A 286 -5.52 -21.34 -4.21
N PRO A 287 -6.20 -22.47 -4.52
CA PRO A 287 -5.59 -23.53 -5.30
C PRO A 287 -5.31 -23.10 -6.75
N GLY A 288 -6.07 -22.17 -7.33
CA GLY A 288 -5.82 -21.61 -8.66
C GLY A 288 -4.47 -20.90 -8.72
N PHE A 289 -4.16 -20.06 -7.73
CA PHE A 289 -2.86 -19.39 -7.64
C PHE A 289 -1.71 -20.39 -7.42
N PHE A 290 -1.89 -21.39 -6.57
CA PHE A 290 -0.89 -22.45 -6.35
C PHE A 290 -0.56 -23.21 -7.64
N GLN A 291 -1.58 -23.63 -8.41
CA GLN A 291 -1.40 -24.30 -9.70
C GLN A 291 -0.66 -23.41 -10.70
N ARG A 292 -0.94 -22.11 -10.68
CA ARG A 292 -0.24 -21.12 -11.53
C ARG A 292 1.22 -21.02 -11.15
N LEU A 293 1.54 -20.91 -9.87
CA LEU A 293 2.93 -20.91 -9.38
C LEU A 293 3.66 -22.18 -9.79
N GLN A 294 3.03 -23.35 -9.63
CA GLN A 294 3.60 -24.63 -10.02
C GLN A 294 3.89 -24.70 -11.54
N LYS A 295 2.94 -24.23 -12.37
CA LYS A 295 3.12 -24.18 -13.82
C LYS A 295 4.27 -23.25 -14.22
N ILE A 296 4.35 -22.07 -13.62
CA ILE A 296 5.44 -21.10 -13.90
C ILE A 296 6.78 -21.66 -13.46
N THR A 297 6.86 -22.28 -12.28
CA THR A 297 8.10 -22.90 -11.76
C THR A 297 8.57 -24.05 -12.66
N GLY A 298 7.64 -24.85 -13.23
CA GLY A 298 7.99 -25.97 -14.13
C GLY A 298 8.43 -25.55 -15.53
N ILE A 299 8.16 -24.31 -15.96
CA ILE A 299 8.49 -23.80 -17.32
C ILE A 299 9.76 -22.94 -17.30
N MET A 300 10.11 -22.35 -16.16
CA MET A 300 11.23 -21.39 -16.08
C MET A 300 12.58 -22.05 -15.89
N ASP A 301 13.43 -22.00 -16.92
CA ASP A 301 14.90 -22.17 -16.81
C ASP A 301 15.57 -21.06 -15.98
N LYS A 302 14.83 -20.03 -15.57
CA LYS A 302 15.35 -18.79 -14.95
C LYS A 302 15.20 -18.71 -13.43
N GLY A 303 14.91 -19.83 -12.77
CA GLY A 303 14.86 -19.88 -11.30
C GLY A 303 13.45 -19.80 -10.70
N VAL A 304 13.34 -20.20 -9.42
CA VAL A 304 12.09 -20.27 -8.65
C VAL A 304 11.56 -18.86 -8.34
N PRO A 305 10.26 -18.57 -8.54
CA PRO A 305 9.67 -17.29 -8.15
C PRO A 305 9.98 -16.89 -6.70
N GLY A 306 10.13 -15.58 -6.44
CA GLY A 306 10.46 -15.07 -5.11
C GLY A 306 9.52 -15.57 -4.03
N TYR A 307 8.23 -15.57 -4.32
CA TYR A 307 7.18 -16.08 -3.42
C TYR A 307 7.40 -17.55 -3.03
N VAL A 308 7.71 -18.43 -3.96
CA VAL A 308 7.93 -19.86 -3.66
C VAL A 308 9.22 -20.10 -2.86
N ARG A 309 10.17 -19.17 -2.91
CA ARG A 309 11.41 -19.26 -2.09
C ARG A 309 11.14 -18.92 -0.63
N THR A 310 10.29 -17.94 -0.35
CA THR A 310 9.91 -17.53 1.03
C THR A 310 8.76 -18.38 1.57
N HIS A 311 7.88 -18.86 0.70
CA HIS A 311 6.71 -19.69 1.02
C HIS A 311 6.77 -21.00 0.22
N PRO A 312 7.51 -22.02 0.68
CA PRO A 312 7.70 -23.25 -0.08
C PRO A 312 6.37 -23.96 -0.40
N LEU A 313 6.11 -24.12 -1.70
CA LEU A 313 4.90 -24.76 -2.19
C LEU A 313 5.12 -26.27 -2.28
N THR A 314 4.59 -27.00 -1.30
CA THR A 314 4.66 -28.46 -1.27
C THR A 314 3.39 -29.09 -1.86
N THR A 315 3.50 -30.35 -2.32
CA THR A 315 2.34 -31.12 -2.77
C THR A 315 1.27 -31.26 -1.69
N ASP A 316 1.68 -31.37 -0.43
CA ASP A 316 0.78 -31.48 0.72
C ASP A 316 -0.05 -30.20 0.89
N ARG A 317 0.56 -29.01 0.81
CA ARG A 317 -0.16 -27.73 0.89
C ARG A 317 -1.20 -27.58 -0.23
N ILE A 318 -0.84 -27.99 -1.46
CA ILE A 318 -1.78 -27.98 -2.60
C ILE A 318 -2.95 -28.91 -2.33
N ALA A 319 -2.68 -30.13 -1.87
CA ALA A 319 -3.72 -31.13 -1.57
C ALA A 319 -4.62 -30.65 -0.42
N GLU A 320 -4.06 -30.18 0.69
CA GLU A 320 -4.81 -29.62 1.83
C GLU A 320 -5.71 -28.45 1.40
N MET A 321 -5.21 -27.56 0.55
CA MET A 321 -5.98 -26.43 0.05
C MET A 321 -7.16 -26.90 -0.84
N GLN A 322 -6.93 -27.89 -1.71
CA GLN A 322 -7.98 -28.49 -2.53
C GLN A 322 -9.05 -29.19 -1.67
N ASP A 323 -8.63 -29.88 -0.61
CA ASP A 323 -9.57 -30.54 0.32
C ASP A 323 -10.44 -29.53 1.06
N ARG A 324 -9.86 -28.39 1.51
CA ARG A 324 -10.63 -27.29 2.12
C ARG A 324 -11.68 -26.74 1.16
N VAL A 325 -11.33 -26.53 -0.12
CA VAL A 325 -12.28 -26.06 -1.14
C VAL A 325 -13.44 -27.03 -1.32
N ARG A 326 -13.20 -28.35 -1.28
CA ARG A 326 -14.26 -29.37 -1.40
C ARG A 326 -15.27 -29.34 -0.24
N MET A 327 -14.85 -28.81 0.92
CA MET A 327 -15.72 -28.70 2.10
C MET A 327 -16.65 -27.47 2.04
N VAL A 328 -16.38 -26.53 1.15
CA VAL A 328 -17.15 -25.28 1.02
C VAL A 328 -18.17 -25.42 -0.11
N PRO A 329 -19.41 -24.98 0.07
CA PRO A 329 -20.39 -24.95 -1.01
C PRO A 329 -19.89 -24.12 -2.20
N ALA A 330 -19.98 -24.68 -3.40
CA ALA A 330 -19.58 -23.99 -4.62
C ALA A 330 -20.36 -22.70 -4.81
N ARG A 331 -19.64 -21.60 -5.01
CA ARG A 331 -20.20 -20.26 -5.28
C ARG A 331 -19.63 -19.75 -6.59
N ASN A 332 -20.47 -19.19 -7.43
CA ASN A 332 -20.00 -18.46 -8.60
C ASN A 332 -19.70 -17.01 -8.20
N VAL A 333 -18.44 -16.69 -7.94
CA VAL A 333 -17.98 -15.34 -7.61
C VAL A 333 -17.26 -14.77 -8.83
N PRO A 334 -17.88 -13.87 -9.58
CA PRO A 334 -17.23 -13.28 -10.75
C PRO A 334 -16.08 -12.37 -10.32
N THR A 335 -15.01 -12.37 -11.10
CA THR A 335 -13.89 -11.43 -10.94
C THR A 335 -14.38 -9.99 -11.07
N ALA A 336 -13.98 -9.13 -10.14
CA ALA A 336 -14.35 -7.73 -10.14
C ALA A 336 -13.77 -7.02 -11.39
N VAL A 337 -14.59 -6.18 -12.02
CA VAL A 337 -14.17 -5.42 -13.21
C VAL A 337 -12.95 -4.54 -12.93
N GLU A 338 -12.89 -3.94 -11.74
CA GLU A 338 -11.77 -3.11 -11.30
C GLU A 338 -10.42 -3.85 -11.33
N PHE A 339 -10.41 -5.16 -11.07
CA PHE A 339 -9.20 -5.98 -11.13
C PHE A 339 -8.46 -5.88 -12.47
N TYR A 340 -9.19 -5.87 -13.59
CA TYR A 340 -8.58 -5.78 -14.92
C TYR A 340 -7.94 -4.42 -15.18
N PHE A 341 -8.49 -3.36 -14.61
CA PHE A 341 -7.90 -2.02 -14.69
C PHE A 341 -6.67 -1.89 -13.81
N ILE A 342 -6.72 -2.43 -12.60
CA ILE A 342 -5.56 -2.51 -11.71
C ILE A 342 -4.44 -3.34 -12.32
N LYS A 343 -4.77 -4.43 -13.02
CA LYS A 343 -3.80 -5.24 -13.75
C LYS A 343 -3.11 -4.46 -14.87
N ALA A 344 -3.86 -3.64 -15.62
CA ALA A 344 -3.28 -2.74 -16.62
C ALA A 344 -2.35 -1.69 -15.98
N ARG A 345 -2.73 -1.09 -14.85
CA ARG A 345 -1.89 -0.14 -14.11
C ARG A 345 -0.62 -0.82 -13.59
N ALA A 346 -0.73 -2.03 -13.04
CA ALA A 346 0.42 -2.80 -12.57
C ALA A 346 1.44 -3.08 -13.71
N ARG A 347 0.96 -3.37 -14.94
CA ARG A 347 1.84 -3.47 -16.12
C ARG A 347 2.49 -2.13 -16.47
N MET A 348 1.76 -1.02 -16.36
CA MET A 348 2.31 0.32 -16.62
C MET A 348 3.43 0.69 -15.64
N GLU A 349 3.32 0.27 -14.38
CA GLU A 349 4.37 0.48 -13.38
C GLU A 349 5.67 -0.27 -13.71
N GLN A 350 5.60 -1.38 -14.46
CA GLN A 350 6.77 -2.15 -14.92
C GLN A 350 7.46 -1.55 -16.15
N ALA A 351 6.81 -0.62 -16.85
CA ALA A 351 7.37 0.02 -18.05
C ALA A 351 8.42 1.09 -17.69
N GLY A 352 9.64 0.67 -17.40
CA GLY A 352 10.74 1.54 -16.96
C GLY A 352 11.38 2.42 -18.03
N SER A 353 11.08 2.23 -19.34
CA SER A 353 11.73 2.91 -20.46
C SER A 353 10.77 3.18 -21.63
N SER A 354 11.20 4.02 -22.57
CA SER A 354 10.41 4.30 -23.79
C SER A 354 10.23 3.05 -24.66
N SER A 355 11.23 2.16 -24.75
CA SER A 355 11.10 0.88 -25.43
C SER A 355 10.11 -0.04 -24.72
N GLY A 356 10.18 -0.13 -23.39
CA GLY A 356 9.20 -0.89 -22.60
C GLY A 356 7.76 -0.38 -22.76
N LEU A 357 7.58 0.93 -22.93
CA LEU A 357 6.26 1.50 -23.22
C LEU A 357 5.74 1.10 -24.60
N TYR A 358 6.61 0.97 -25.60
CA TYR A 358 6.23 0.48 -26.93
C TYR A 358 5.81 -1.00 -26.90
N ASP A 359 6.59 -1.84 -26.23
CA ASP A 359 6.29 -3.27 -26.08
C ASP A 359 4.98 -3.48 -25.30
N LEU A 360 4.76 -2.65 -24.29
CA LEU A 360 3.55 -2.67 -23.49
C LEU A 360 2.32 -2.24 -24.31
N ARG A 361 2.46 -1.25 -25.21
CA ARG A 361 1.41 -0.88 -26.15
C ARG A 361 1.00 -2.07 -27.01
N ASN A 362 1.96 -2.78 -27.62
CA ASN A 362 1.69 -3.96 -28.44
C ASN A 362 0.98 -5.06 -27.63
N THR A 363 1.39 -5.25 -26.37
CA THR A 363 0.73 -6.17 -25.43
C THR A 363 -0.74 -5.78 -25.22
N PHE A 364 -1.02 -4.51 -24.94
CA PHE A 364 -2.39 -4.03 -24.73
C PHE A 364 -3.23 -4.07 -26.02
N GLU A 365 -2.64 -3.80 -27.19
CA GLU A 365 -3.32 -3.97 -28.47
C GLU A 365 -3.70 -5.44 -28.73
N SER A 366 -2.85 -6.38 -28.35
CA SER A 366 -3.15 -7.81 -28.40
C SER A 366 -4.27 -8.19 -27.43
N LEU A 367 -4.18 -7.75 -26.17
CA LEU A 367 -5.18 -8.04 -25.14
C LEU A 367 -6.55 -7.47 -25.49
N SER A 368 -6.63 -6.26 -26.06
CA SER A 368 -7.89 -5.61 -26.42
C SER A 368 -8.71 -6.35 -27.49
N LYS A 369 -8.08 -7.28 -28.22
CA LYS A 369 -8.70 -8.12 -29.27
C LYS A 369 -9.01 -9.53 -28.80
N GLN A 370 -8.64 -9.92 -27.56
CA GLN A 370 -8.84 -11.27 -27.05
C GLN A 370 -10.20 -11.43 -26.37
N ALA A 371 -10.80 -12.61 -26.48
CA ALA A 371 -11.81 -13.08 -25.56
C ALA A 371 -11.10 -13.77 -24.36
N PRO A 372 -11.55 -13.65 -23.11
CA PRO A 372 -12.81 -13.06 -22.61
C PRO A 372 -12.75 -11.53 -22.44
N ILE A 373 -13.91 -10.91 -22.17
CA ILE A 373 -14.11 -9.46 -22.04
C ILE A 373 -13.16 -8.80 -21.00
N GLY A 374 -12.76 -9.51 -19.96
CA GLY A 374 -11.80 -9.02 -18.98
C GLY A 374 -10.46 -8.64 -19.60
N LYS A 375 -9.94 -9.44 -20.55
CA LYS A 375 -8.71 -9.09 -21.29
C LYS A 375 -8.90 -7.89 -22.20
N GLN A 376 -10.10 -7.76 -22.81
CA GLN A 376 -10.42 -6.57 -23.61
C GLN A 376 -10.42 -5.30 -22.74
N MET A 377 -11.00 -5.37 -21.54
CA MET A 377 -10.98 -4.27 -20.57
C MET A 377 -9.55 -3.92 -20.16
N GLU A 378 -8.74 -4.90 -19.78
CA GLU A 378 -7.32 -4.71 -19.44
C GLU A 378 -6.56 -4.04 -20.60
N GLY A 379 -6.71 -4.57 -21.83
CA GLY A 379 -6.02 -4.06 -23.00
C GLY A 379 -6.47 -2.65 -23.38
N THR A 380 -7.78 -2.41 -23.45
CA THR A 380 -8.33 -1.11 -23.86
C THR A 380 -8.00 -0.01 -22.85
N TYR A 381 -8.13 -0.28 -21.55
CA TYR A 381 -7.73 0.67 -20.51
C TYR A 381 -6.21 0.90 -20.49
N GLY A 382 -5.42 -0.16 -20.70
CA GLY A 382 -3.97 -0.04 -20.84
C GLY A 382 -3.56 0.86 -22.02
N LEU A 383 -4.27 0.79 -23.15
CA LEU A 383 -4.06 1.72 -24.28
C LEU A 383 -4.39 3.17 -23.91
N ALA A 384 -5.40 3.41 -23.07
CA ALA A 384 -5.69 4.75 -22.56
C ALA A 384 -4.52 5.28 -21.73
N LEU A 385 -3.98 4.47 -20.81
CA LEU A 385 -2.83 4.85 -19.97
C LEU A 385 -1.55 5.09 -20.80
N VAL A 386 -1.28 4.27 -21.81
CA VAL A 386 -0.16 4.47 -22.74
C VAL A 386 -0.32 5.79 -23.50
N ALA A 387 -1.50 6.06 -24.06
CA ALA A 387 -1.78 7.30 -24.78
C ALA A 387 -1.65 8.53 -23.86
N GLN A 388 -2.15 8.46 -22.63
CA GLN A 388 -1.98 9.50 -21.59
C GLN A 388 -0.49 9.77 -21.33
N ARG A 389 0.32 8.73 -21.10
CA ARG A 389 1.76 8.86 -20.86
C ARG A 389 2.53 9.43 -22.06
N GLN A 390 2.00 9.23 -23.29
CA GLN A 390 2.54 9.82 -24.52
C GLN A 390 2.03 11.25 -24.80
N GLY A 391 1.18 11.81 -23.94
CA GLY A 391 0.56 13.14 -24.15
C GLY A 391 -0.53 13.17 -25.22
N LYS A 392 -0.98 12.01 -25.72
CA LYS A 392 -2.04 11.88 -26.74
C LYS A 392 -3.43 11.87 -26.07
N ILE A 393 -3.80 13.01 -25.49
CA ILE A 393 -4.92 13.10 -24.55
C ILE A 393 -6.27 12.72 -25.20
N ASP A 394 -6.55 13.16 -26.44
CA ASP A 394 -7.81 12.81 -27.14
C ASP A 394 -7.91 11.31 -27.45
N GLN A 395 -6.76 10.68 -27.77
CA GLN A 395 -6.70 9.24 -27.97
C GLN A 395 -6.91 8.48 -26.64
N ALA A 396 -6.33 9.00 -25.56
CA ALA A 396 -6.53 8.43 -24.23
C ALA A 396 -8.00 8.48 -23.79
N GLU A 397 -8.71 9.60 -24.04
CA GLU A 397 -10.14 9.71 -23.76
C GLU A 397 -10.96 8.72 -24.59
N THR A 398 -10.63 8.56 -25.87
CA THR A 398 -11.32 7.59 -26.74
C THR A 398 -11.20 6.17 -26.18
N TYR A 399 -9.99 5.75 -25.80
CA TYR A 399 -9.79 4.42 -25.20
C TYR A 399 -10.43 4.30 -23.83
N LEU A 400 -10.39 5.36 -23.01
CA LEU A 400 -11.03 5.38 -21.71
C LEU A 400 -12.55 5.19 -21.83
N GLN A 401 -13.19 5.86 -22.80
CA GLN A 401 -14.62 5.69 -23.04
C GLN A 401 -14.96 4.28 -23.54
N GLN A 402 -14.11 3.69 -24.39
CA GLN A 402 -14.26 2.29 -24.81
C GLN A 402 -14.13 1.32 -23.63
N ALA A 403 -13.15 1.54 -22.74
CA ALA A 403 -12.98 0.74 -21.53
C ALA A 403 -14.20 0.85 -20.60
N ARG A 404 -14.79 2.04 -20.48
CA ARG A 404 -16.03 2.28 -19.70
C ARG A 404 -17.22 1.52 -20.30
N ASN A 405 -17.37 1.51 -21.61
CA ASN A 405 -18.44 0.77 -22.30
C ASN A 405 -18.28 -0.75 -22.09
N LEU A 406 -17.05 -1.27 -22.16
CA LEU A 406 -16.76 -2.68 -21.88
C LEU A 406 -17.10 -3.04 -20.42
N ALA A 407 -16.73 -2.18 -19.47
CA ALA A 407 -17.05 -2.37 -18.06
C ALA A 407 -18.56 -2.41 -17.80
N GLN A 408 -19.32 -1.52 -18.43
CA GLN A 408 -20.79 -1.50 -18.34
C GLN A 408 -21.42 -2.77 -18.88
N SER A 409 -20.94 -3.28 -20.02
CA SER A 409 -21.46 -4.52 -20.62
C SER A 409 -21.07 -5.78 -19.86
N ALA A 410 -19.95 -5.75 -19.12
CA ALA A 410 -19.49 -6.85 -18.28
C ALA A 410 -20.17 -6.89 -16.90
N SER A 411 -20.79 -5.81 -16.47
CA SER A 411 -21.37 -5.68 -15.14
C SER A 411 -22.82 -6.16 -15.12
N ALA A 412 -23.22 -6.82 -14.03
CA ALA A 412 -24.60 -7.17 -13.81
C ALA A 412 -25.50 -5.92 -13.73
N PRO A 413 -26.76 -5.99 -14.15
CA PRO A 413 -27.71 -4.89 -14.03
C PRO A 413 -27.79 -4.38 -12.59
N GLY A 414 -27.66 -3.06 -12.41
CA GLY A 414 -27.70 -2.43 -11.06
C GLY A 414 -26.36 -2.45 -10.31
N SER A 415 -25.29 -3.00 -10.88
CA SER A 415 -23.95 -2.97 -10.27
C SER A 415 -23.48 -1.53 -10.03
N PRO A 416 -22.83 -1.23 -8.87
CA PRO A 416 -22.20 0.06 -8.61
C PRO A 416 -21.20 0.49 -9.70
N ILE A 417 -20.50 -0.47 -10.32
CA ILE A 417 -19.53 -0.24 -11.40
C ILE A 417 -20.16 0.37 -12.65
N GLN A 418 -21.46 0.14 -12.89
CA GLN A 418 -22.15 0.82 -13.98
C GLN A 418 -22.16 2.35 -13.83
N ARG A 419 -21.95 2.85 -12.62
CA ARG A 419 -21.97 4.27 -12.31
C ARG A 419 -20.58 4.85 -12.04
N GLN A 420 -19.73 4.13 -11.34
CA GLN A 420 -18.41 4.61 -10.90
C GLN A 420 -17.40 3.48 -10.80
N SER A 421 -16.21 3.68 -11.37
CA SER A 421 -15.02 2.84 -11.21
C SER A 421 -13.88 3.75 -10.80
N LEU A 422 -13.20 3.41 -9.71
CA LEU A 422 -12.11 4.22 -9.18
C LEU A 422 -11.05 4.48 -10.26
N SER A 423 -10.53 3.44 -10.91
CA SER A 423 -9.48 3.57 -11.93
C SER A 423 -9.91 4.42 -13.12
N LEU A 424 -11.14 4.19 -13.64
CA LEU A 424 -11.66 4.94 -14.80
C LEU A 424 -11.90 6.41 -14.44
N ASP A 425 -12.44 6.69 -13.25
CA ASP A 425 -12.79 8.05 -12.83
C ASP A 425 -11.54 8.86 -12.48
N ILE A 426 -10.54 8.26 -11.85
CA ILE A 426 -9.25 8.91 -11.61
C ILE A 426 -8.57 9.26 -12.93
N THR A 427 -8.51 8.31 -13.89
CA THR A 427 -7.93 8.60 -15.21
C THR A 427 -8.72 9.68 -15.94
N ALA A 428 -10.07 9.69 -15.85
CA ALA A 428 -10.88 10.76 -16.44
C ALA A 428 -10.57 12.14 -15.82
N SER A 429 -10.43 12.22 -14.50
CA SER A 429 -10.03 13.44 -13.80
C SER A 429 -8.64 13.93 -14.24
N GLU A 430 -7.67 13.02 -14.34
CA GLU A 430 -6.30 13.34 -14.81
C GLU A 430 -6.30 13.85 -16.26
N LEU A 431 -7.08 13.23 -17.18
CA LEU A 431 -7.20 13.66 -18.56
C LEU A 431 -7.89 15.04 -18.68
N ALA A 432 -8.96 15.28 -17.90
CA ALA A 432 -9.60 16.59 -17.83
C ALA A 432 -8.62 17.67 -17.35
N LEU A 433 -7.81 17.35 -16.32
CA LEU A 433 -6.78 18.26 -15.82
C LEU A 433 -5.69 18.56 -16.88
N ALA A 434 -5.27 17.52 -17.64
CA ALA A 434 -4.30 17.67 -18.72
C ALA A 434 -4.83 18.54 -19.87
N LYS A 435 -6.15 18.57 -20.10
CA LYS A 435 -6.82 19.49 -21.05
C LYS A 435 -7.07 20.91 -20.53
N GLY A 436 -6.65 21.21 -19.28
CA GLY A 436 -6.95 22.49 -18.64
C GLY A 436 -8.39 22.62 -18.13
N LYS A 437 -9.20 21.57 -18.18
CA LYS A 437 -10.57 21.54 -17.67
C LYS A 437 -10.60 21.25 -16.16
N SER A 438 -9.93 22.08 -15.38
CA SER A 438 -9.69 21.85 -13.95
C SER A 438 -10.99 21.77 -13.14
N GLN A 439 -12.05 22.48 -13.54
CA GLN A 439 -13.35 22.41 -12.86
C GLN A 439 -14.05 21.04 -13.10
N GLU A 440 -13.96 20.50 -14.31
CA GLU A 440 -14.47 19.16 -14.64
C GLU A 440 -13.68 18.08 -13.88
N ALA A 441 -12.35 18.20 -13.84
CA ALA A 441 -11.49 17.31 -13.07
C ALA A 441 -11.86 17.30 -11.57
N LEU A 442 -12.10 18.48 -10.98
CA LEU A 442 -12.54 18.61 -9.59
C LEU A 442 -13.89 17.92 -9.34
N GLN A 443 -14.87 18.13 -10.21
CA GLN A 443 -16.19 17.51 -10.09
C GLN A 443 -16.11 15.97 -10.12
N ILE A 444 -15.31 15.42 -11.05
CA ILE A 444 -15.09 13.97 -11.14
C ILE A 444 -14.42 13.47 -9.84
N ALA A 445 -13.34 14.11 -9.40
CA ALA A 445 -12.61 13.69 -8.20
C ALA A 445 -13.48 13.76 -6.93
N GLN A 446 -14.29 14.80 -6.77
CA GLN A 446 -15.24 14.94 -5.65
C GLN A 446 -16.31 13.85 -5.69
N ALA A 447 -16.91 13.58 -6.85
CA ALA A 447 -17.88 12.49 -7.00
C ALA A 447 -17.27 11.13 -6.67
N THR A 448 -16.02 10.90 -7.10
CA THR A 448 -15.27 9.68 -6.78
C THR A 448 -14.99 9.59 -5.28
N LEU A 449 -14.64 10.70 -4.62
CA LEU A 449 -14.39 10.72 -3.18
C LEU A 449 -15.66 10.47 -2.36
N VAL A 450 -16.83 10.88 -2.85
CA VAL A 450 -18.13 10.55 -2.24
C VAL A 450 -18.41 9.05 -2.32
N ALA A 451 -18.10 8.41 -3.47
CA ALA A 451 -18.27 6.96 -3.63
C ALA A 451 -17.22 6.14 -2.86
N TYR A 452 -16.01 6.66 -2.77
CA TYR A 452 -14.85 6.04 -2.11
C TYR A 452 -14.23 6.99 -1.06
N PRO A 453 -14.87 7.17 0.12
CA PRO A 453 -14.47 8.23 1.08
C PRO A 453 -13.06 8.07 1.66
N GLN A 454 -12.49 6.87 1.57
CA GLN A 454 -11.14 6.57 2.05
C GLN A 454 -10.10 6.52 0.93
N SER A 455 -10.47 6.84 -0.32
CA SER A 455 -9.56 6.76 -1.47
C SER A 455 -8.48 7.82 -1.41
N TYR A 456 -7.24 7.36 -1.50
CA TYR A 456 -6.06 8.22 -1.67
C TYR A 456 -6.03 8.81 -3.09
N ALA A 457 -6.34 8.00 -4.10
CA ALA A 457 -6.37 8.43 -5.49
C ALA A 457 -7.35 9.60 -5.71
N ALA A 458 -8.58 9.47 -5.16
CA ALA A 458 -9.58 10.53 -5.28
C ALA A 458 -9.20 11.80 -4.51
N GLY A 459 -8.62 11.65 -3.31
CA GLY A 459 -8.10 12.77 -2.53
C GLY A 459 -6.97 13.51 -3.26
N VAL A 460 -6.01 12.78 -3.81
CA VAL A 460 -4.89 13.35 -4.60
C VAL A 460 -5.41 14.07 -5.86
N ALA A 461 -6.34 13.45 -6.59
CA ALA A 461 -6.95 14.05 -7.79
C ALA A 461 -7.70 15.35 -7.45
N MET A 462 -8.48 15.35 -6.37
CA MET A 462 -9.21 16.53 -5.89
C MET A 462 -8.25 17.66 -5.54
N ILE A 463 -7.22 17.39 -4.75
CA ILE A 463 -6.22 18.40 -4.36
C ILE A 463 -5.49 18.98 -5.58
N ASN A 464 -5.09 18.13 -6.54
CA ASN A 464 -4.44 18.58 -7.76
C ASN A 464 -5.35 19.53 -8.58
N ALA A 465 -6.65 19.22 -8.67
CA ALA A 465 -7.63 20.06 -9.35
C ALA A 465 -7.88 21.38 -8.59
N ASP A 466 -8.01 21.36 -7.26
CA ASP A 466 -8.17 22.56 -6.44
C ASP A 466 -6.97 23.49 -6.58
N LEU A 467 -5.76 22.96 -6.52
CA LEU A 467 -4.54 23.76 -6.70
C LEU A 467 -4.46 24.38 -8.11
N LYS A 468 -4.87 23.68 -9.16
CA LYS A 468 -4.94 24.22 -10.53
C LYS A 468 -6.01 25.30 -10.70
N LEU A 469 -7.08 25.26 -9.90
CA LEU A 469 -8.13 26.29 -9.88
C LEU A 469 -7.78 27.49 -8.99
N GLY A 470 -6.66 27.46 -8.26
CA GLY A 470 -6.32 28.47 -7.27
C GLY A 470 -7.13 28.38 -5.98
N LYS A 471 -7.87 27.27 -5.75
CA LYS A 471 -8.60 26.97 -4.50
C LYS A 471 -7.66 26.45 -3.43
N THR A 472 -6.58 27.21 -3.20
CA THR A 472 -5.48 26.77 -2.35
C THR A 472 -5.90 26.62 -0.88
N ASN A 473 -6.82 27.48 -0.40
CA ASN A 473 -7.29 27.42 0.99
C ASN A 473 -8.12 26.16 1.26
N GLU A 474 -8.97 25.79 0.32
CA GLU A 474 -9.80 24.58 0.39
C GLU A 474 -8.89 23.33 0.44
N ALA A 475 -7.91 23.26 -0.46
CA ALA A 475 -6.91 22.20 -0.47
C ALA A 475 -6.16 22.09 0.87
N ILE A 476 -5.71 23.20 1.43
CA ILE A 476 -5.00 23.26 2.71
C ILE A 476 -5.90 22.77 3.86
N ASN A 477 -7.13 23.25 3.94
CA ASN A 477 -8.04 22.87 5.03
C ASN A 477 -8.31 21.37 5.01
N TRP A 478 -8.55 20.82 3.84
CA TRP A 478 -8.74 19.38 3.67
C TRP A 478 -7.47 18.58 4.05
N LEU A 479 -6.30 19.01 3.57
CA LEU A 479 -5.02 18.35 3.86
C LEU A 479 -4.65 18.43 5.35
N LYS A 480 -4.93 19.55 6.02
CA LYS A 480 -4.76 19.67 7.50
C LYS A 480 -5.63 18.65 8.25
N ALA A 481 -6.86 18.43 7.80
CA ALA A 481 -7.71 17.41 8.40
C ALA A 481 -7.13 16.00 8.16
N ARG A 482 -6.63 15.72 6.96
CA ARG A 482 -6.01 14.43 6.62
C ARG A 482 -4.72 14.17 7.38
N THR A 483 -3.80 15.14 7.47
CA THR A 483 -2.55 14.97 8.24
C THR A 483 -2.78 14.80 9.74
N ARG A 484 -3.90 15.31 10.30
CA ARG A 484 -4.30 15.04 11.69
C ARG A 484 -4.86 13.62 11.85
N ALA A 485 -5.70 13.18 10.92
CA ALA A 485 -6.32 11.85 10.97
C ALA A 485 -5.32 10.73 10.62
N GLN A 486 -4.38 11.01 9.75
CA GLN A 486 -3.39 10.07 9.19
C GLN A 486 -2.00 10.71 9.21
N PRO A 487 -1.40 10.92 10.39
CA PRO A 487 -0.14 11.67 10.53
C PRO A 487 1.07 10.97 9.89
N ASN A 488 1.00 9.65 9.70
CA ASN A 488 2.12 8.85 9.16
C ASN A 488 2.11 8.73 7.63
N GLU A 489 1.17 9.38 6.95
CA GLU A 489 1.02 9.30 5.50
C GLU A 489 1.83 10.39 4.78
N VAL A 490 2.94 9.99 4.18
CA VAL A 490 3.90 10.87 3.49
C VAL A 490 3.23 11.73 2.42
N ILE A 491 2.26 11.16 1.68
CA ILE A 491 1.60 11.85 0.57
C ILE A 491 0.85 13.11 1.03
N TRP A 492 0.16 13.03 2.19
CA TRP A 492 -0.61 14.18 2.68
C TRP A 492 0.30 15.33 3.09
N TRP A 493 1.44 15.05 3.72
CA TRP A 493 2.44 16.06 4.04
C TRP A 493 3.11 16.64 2.80
N SER A 494 3.37 15.81 1.78
CA SER A 494 3.91 16.26 0.50
C SER A 494 2.96 17.23 -0.20
N LEU A 495 1.67 16.87 -0.31
CA LEU A 495 0.65 17.72 -0.91
C LEU A 495 0.39 18.98 -0.08
N LEU A 496 0.42 18.89 1.25
CA LEU A 496 0.27 20.05 2.13
C LEU A 496 1.43 21.02 1.95
N SER A 497 2.66 20.53 1.80
CA SER A 497 3.81 21.35 1.45
C SER A 497 3.60 22.07 0.12
N ASN A 498 3.12 21.37 -0.92
CA ASN A 498 2.83 21.98 -2.23
C ASN A 498 1.70 23.02 -2.14
N ALA A 499 0.65 22.74 -1.39
CA ALA A 499 -0.43 23.69 -1.17
C ALA A 499 0.06 24.93 -0.40
N TYR A 500 0.85 24.76 0.63
CA TYR A 500 1.54 25.86 1.29
C TYR A 500 2.50 26.58 0.34
N ASP A 501 3.09 25.87 -0.63
CA ASP A 501 3.91 26.46 -1.68
C ASP A 501 3.07 27.40 -2.53
N GLN A 502 1.96 27.14 -3.08
CA GLN A 502 1.14 28.09 -3.84
C GLN A 502 0.62 29.27 -3.01
N ALA A 503 0.21 29.06 -1.78
CA ALA A 503 -0.22 30.11 -0.90
C ALA A 503 0.93 31.00 -0.36
N LYS A 504 2.26 30.96 -0.63
CA LYS A 504 3.48 31.72 -0.20
C LYS A 504 3.74 31.74 1.31
N ASN A 505 3.47 30.73 2.20
CA ASN A 505 3.84 30.69 3.64
C ASN A 505 5.11 29.87 3.88
N VAL A 506 6.19 30.43 3.73
CA VAL A 506 7.48 29.75 3.89
C VAL A 506 7.56 28.91 5.17
N PRO A 507 7.16 29.39 6.38
CA PRO A 507 7.28 28.58 7.59
C PRO A 507 6.53 27.24 7.54
N LEU A 508 5.24 27.27 7.18
CA LEU A 508 4.43 26.06 7.22
C LEU A 508 4.74 25.08 6.06
N ARG A 509 5.24 25.59 4.95
CA ARG A 509 5.79 24.74 3.89
C ARG A 509 6.96 23.91 4.41
N HIS A 510 7.95 24.60 5.01
CA HIS A 510 9.12 23.92 5.55
C HIS A 510 8.76 23.01 6.73
N TYR A 511 7.72 23.36 7.51
CA TYR A 511 7.18 22.49 8.52
C TYR A 511 6.65 21.18 7.90
N ALA A 512 5.80 21.26 6.87
CA ALA A 512 5.25 20.09 6.18
C ALA A 512 6.34 19.24 5.49
N LEU A 513 7.37 19.88 4.91
CA LEU A 513 8.55 19.16 4.39
C LEU A 513 9.33 18.46 5.49
N GLY A 514 9.44 19.06 6.67
CA GLY A 514 10.08 18.45 7.84
C GLY A 514 9.38 17.17 8.25
N GLU A 515 8.04 17.18 8.34
CA GLU A 515 7.25 15.99 8.63
C GLU A 515 7.41 14.90 7.56
N LYS A 516 7.35 15.28 6.28
CA LYS A 516 7.60 14.37 5.17
C LYS A 516 8.95 13.67 5.29
N TYR A 517 10.03 14.44 5.46
CA TYR A 517 11.38 13.88 5.57
C TYR A 517 11.58 13.02 6.82
N ALA A 518 10.92 13.34 7.94
CA ALA A 518 10.96 12.52 9.14
C ALA A 518 10.30 11.14 8.89
N LEU A 519 9.18 11.11 8.17
CA LEU A 519 8.50 9.86 7.78
C LEU A 519 9.31 9.03 6.77
N GLU A 520 10.18 9.67 5.98
CA GLU A 520 11.12 9.02 5.07
C GLU A 520 12.45 8.64 5.75
N GLY A 521 12.60 8.87 7.08
CA GLY A 521 13.84 8.58 7.81
C GLY A 521 15.00 9.54 7.53
N ALA A 522 14.77 10.59 6.75
CA ALA A 522 15.79 11.58 6.39
C ALA A 522 15.92 12.66 7.49
N TRP A 523 16.28 12.24 8.72
CA TRP A 523 16.32 13.08 9.90
C TRP A 523 17.11 14.39 9.76
N PRO A 524 18.35 14.37 9.19
CA PRO A 524 19.08 15.63 8.98
C PRO A 524 18.32 16.63 8.13
N SER A 525 17.69 16.14 7.05
CA SER A 525 16.86 16.99 6.15
C SER A 525 15.61 17.48 6.87
N ALA A 526 14.93 16.64 7.65
CA ALA A 526 13.76 17.01 8.42
C ALA A 526 14.08 18.12 9.43
N ILE A 527 15.15 17.97 10.19
CA ILE A 527 15.63 18.97 11.17
C ILE A 527 15.99 20.29 10.47
N GLU A 528 16.65 20.23 9.32
CA GLU A 528 17.01 21.43 8.55
C GLU A 528 15.78 22.17 8.04
N GLN A 529 14.76 21.44 7.54
CA GLN A 529 13.50 22.07 7.14
C GLN A 529 12.81 22.80 8.31
N LEU A 530 12.80 22.20 9.50
CA LEU A 530 12.21 22.87 10.69
C LEU A 530 13.02 24.07 11.16
N LYS A 531 14.35 24.08 11.02
CA LYS A 531 15.17 25.28 11.28
C LYS A 531 14.85 26.40 10.31
N ILE A 532 14.69 26.09 9.02
CA ILE A 532 14.26 27.05 8.00
C ILE A 532 12.85 27.56 8.33
N ALA A 533 11.92 26.69 8.68
CA ALA A 533 10.58 27.08 9.11
C ALA A 533 10.60 28.09 10.26
N ARG A 534 11.47 27.86 11.25
CA ARG A 534 11.66 28.72 12.42
C ARG A 534 12.24 30.08 12.06
N SER A 535 13.24 30.12 11.16
CA SER A 535 14.00 31.33 10.84
C SER A 535 13.37 32.21 9.74
N SER A 536 12.42 31.65 8.96
CA SER A 536 11.88 32.32 7.76
C SER A 536 10.96 33.52 8.05
N GLY A 537 10.52 33.69 9.30
CA GLY A 537 9.55 34.74 9.65
C GLY A 537 8.13 34.43 9.13
N GLY A 538 7.16 35.26 9.54
CA GLY A 538 5.76 35.11 9.07
C GLY A 538 4.92 34.02 9.76
N ALA A 539 5.50 33.22 10.64
CA ALA A 539 4.74 32.36 11.53
C ALA A 539 4.11 33.14 12.68
N ASP A 540 2.85 32.87 12.99
CA ASP A 540 2.24 33.40 14.20
C ASP A 540 2.82 32.70 15.46
N TYR A 541 2.45 33.20 16.65
CA TYR A 541 2.96 32.70 17.92
C TYR A 541 2.72 31.18 18.10
N TYR A 542 1.52 30.70 17.75
CA TYR A 542 1.16 29.28 17.90
C TYR A 542 1.90 28.40 16.90
N GLN A 543 2.01 28.85 15.66
CA GLN A 543 2.78 28.16 14.63
C GLN A 543 4.27 28.09 15.01
N GLY A 544 4.86 29.20 15.48
CA GLY A 544 6.24 29.25 15.93
C GLY A 544 6.50 28.30 17.11
N SER A 545 5.60 28.27 18.09
CA SER A 545 5.67 27.36 19.23
C SER A 545 5.58 25.89 18.81
N SER A 546 4.70 25.56 17.83
CA SER A 546 4.56 24.22 17.27
C SER A 546 5.81 23.77 16.51
N ILE A 547 6.38 24.66 15.69
CA ILE A 547 7.64 24.41 14.96
C ILE A 547 8.77 24.14 15.95
N ASP A 548 8.92 24.95 17.00
CA ASP A 548 9.97 24.78 18.02
C ASP A 548 9.80 23.46 18.81
N ALA A 549 8.57 23.11 19.19
CA ALA A 549 8.30 21.87 19.87
C ALA A 549 8.65 20.66 18.99
N ARG A 550 8.25 20.71 17.74
CA ARG A 550 8.52 19.63 16.79
C ARG A 550 9.99 19.49 16.40
N LEU A 551 10.70 20.62 16.28
CA LEU A 551 12.15 20.63 16.05
C LEU A 551 12.90 19.92 17.18
N ARG A 552 12.57 20.25 18.44
CA ARG A 552 13.18 19.57 19.61
C ARG A 552 12.87 18.07 19.61
N GLU A 553 11.64 17.71 19.29
CA GLU A 553 11.20 16.30 19.23
C GLU A 553 11.98 15.51 18.16
N MET A 554 12.08 16.06 16.92
CA MET A 554 12.83 15.39 15.84
C MET A 554 14.33 15.28 16.17
N GLN A 555 14.92 16.29 16.82
CA GLN A 555 16.30 16.23 17.27
C GLN A 555 16.50 15.14 18.31
N ARG A 556 15.57 14.99 19.27
CA ARG A 556 15.60 13.93 20.27
C ARG A 556 15.49 12.54 19.62
N GLN A 557 14.51 12.34 18.74
CA GLN A 557 14.31 11.06 18.04
C GLN A 557 15.53 10.67 17.21
N TYR A 558 16.14 11.64 16.52
CA TYR A 558 17.36 11.40 15.75
C TYR A 558 18.54 10.99 16.64
N GLN A 559 18.72 11.64 17.82
CA GLN A 559 19.77 11.27 18.77
C GLN A 559 19.55 9.87 19.38
N GLU A 560 18.30 9.49 19.64
CA GLU A 560 17.94 8.16 20.10
C GLU A 560 18.28 7.10 19.05
N GLU A 561 17.92 7.34 17.78
CA GLU A 561 18.25 6.43 16.68
C GLU A 561 19.77 6.27 16.48
N LEU A 562 20.54 7.37 16.57
CA LEU A 562 22.01 7.31 16.51
C LEU A 562 22.63 6.51 17.68
N LYS A 563 22.07 6.63 18.90
CA LYS A 563 22.52 5.83 20.03
C LYS A 563 22.24 4.34 19.82
N ASP A 564 21.06 3.99 19.30
CA ASP A 564 20.70 2.61 19.01
C ASP A 564 21.58 2.02 17.90
N GLN A 565 21.90 2.79 16.87
CA GLN A 565 22.84 2.37 15.82
C GLN A 565 24.28 2.18 16.36
N ASN A 566 24.74 3.01 17.29
CA ASN A 566 26.08 2.92 17.84
C ASN A 566 26.24 1.75 18.85
N LYS A 567 25.19 1.41 19.62
CA LYS A 567 25.19 0.22 20.48
C LYS A 567 25.34 -1.08 19.70
N ASN A 568 25.00 -1.06 18.42
CA ASN A 568 24.92 -2.22 17.55
C ASN A 568 26.12 -2.34 16.60
N LYS A 569 27.15 -1.50 16.73
CA LYS A 569 28.41 -1.68 15.99
C LYS A 569 29.22 -2.81 16.64
N PRO A 570 29.61 -3.86 15.88
CA PRO A 570 30.58 -4.84 16.38
C PRO A 570 31.87 -4.09 16.70
N GLY A 571 32.38 -4.27 17.95
CA GLY A 571 33.64 -3.72 18.40
C GLY A 571 34.84 -4.33 17.66
#